data_61fa15bdf384151de669242c7e55c0f8
#
_entry.id   61fa15bdf384151de669242c7e55c0f8
#
_cell.length_a   1.000
_cell.length_b   1.000
_cell.length_c   1.000
_cell.angle_alpha   90.00
_cell.angle_beta   90.00
_cell.angle_gamma   90.00
#
_symmetry.space_group_name_H-M   'P 1'
#
loop_
_entity.id
_entity.type
_entity.pdbx_description
1 polymer ?
#
loop_
_entity_poly.entity_id
_entity_poly.type
_entity_poly.pdbx_seq_one_letter_code
_entity_poly.pdbx_strand_id
1 'polypeptide(L)'
;MLPRERLNIAMLSVHSSPLGELGSQDTGGMSVYIRELAEELGRRGHRVDIFTRLQDSQSDRTVRLSEKVRLIHLRAGANGHLHKWALHPHLADFWRELEGFRAEQRIRYDLVHSHYWLSGLVGNWASDQWEVPHIILFHTLGALKNLTVEAEREPDFRLEVERELVETCDRILAPTLRERDNLLRYYGARLEKIGVVPCGVNLELFRPIDRGRARRHLGFSPNEAVVLFVGRFAPLKGIERLLAAATLLQEPRRLRLVIVGGSGDETPESQGVRRLSEAYGIRGAVTLAGRIAQDQLPPYYSAADVLVVPSYYESFGLVALESLACGTPVVATDVGAMPSILREGVNGWVVSEGSPLALAQGIDRVLGSARLFSGEIVRGSVLRFAWKHVAAAVIDEYNILLRRRRGDSDSLGTVAALALGACASASAGRG
;
A
#
# COMPACT_ATOMS: atom_id res chain seq x y z
N MET A 1 -15.99 -9.54 28.30
CA MET A 1 -15.17 -8.62 27.49
C MET A 1 -14.55 -7.65 28.47
N LEU A 2 -13.23 -7.75 28.71
CA LEU A 2 -12.50 -6.70 29.44
C LEU A 2 -12.59 -5.39 28.65
N PRO A 3 -12.72 -4.22 29.29
CA PRO A 3 -12.73 -2.95 28.57
C PRO A 3 -11.44 -2.86 27.76
N ARG A 4 -11.55 -2.61 26.44
CA ARG A 4 -10.40 -2.40 25.57
C ARG A 4 -9.61 -1.24 26.14
N GLU A 5 -8.43 -1.52 26.70
CA GLU A 5 -7.54 -0.49 27.20
C GLU A 5 -7.23 0.49 26.06
N ARG A 6 -7.37 1.78 26.35
CA ARG A 6 -6.99 2.84 25.42
C ARG A 6 -5.48 2.92 25.39
N LEU A 7 -4.89 2.77 24.22
CA LEU A 7 -3.44 2.79 24.03
C LEU A 7 -2.99 4.17 23.56
N ASN A 8 -1.79 4.58 23.99
CA ASN A 8 -1.02 5.65 23.41
C ASN A 8 0.02 5.02 22.47
N ILE A 9 -0.09 5.26 21.19
CA ILE A 9 0.69 4.62 20.14
C ILE A 9 1.66 5.64 19.53
N ALA A 10 2.96 5.33 19.56
CA ALA A 10 3.95 6.05 18.76
C ALA A 10 4.05 5.39 17.39
N MET A 11 3.57 6.05 16.34
CA MET A 11 3.64 5.57 14.96
C MET A 11 4.76 6.30 14.24
N LEU A 12 5.73 5.57 13.69
CA LEU A 12 6.92 6.15 13.09
C LEU A 12 6.89 6.03 11.57
N SER A 13 7.04 7.17 10.88
CA SER A 13 7.15 7.27 9.42
C SER A 13 8.18 8.32 9.03
N VAL A 14 9.45 8.00 9.22
CA VAL A 14 10.55 8.97 9.14
C VAL A 14 10.63 9.68 7.79
N HIS A 15 10.61 8.94 6.67
CA HIS A 15 10.90 9.48 5.34
C HIS A 15 9.65 9.86 4.53
N SER A 16 8.47 9.39 4.91
CA SER A 16 7.24 9.56 4.14
C SER A 16 6.12 10.13 4.99
N SER A 17 5.77 11.38 4.77
CA SER A 17 4.68 12.02 5.50
C SER A 17 3.32 11.46 5.08
N PRO A 18 2.41 11.14 6.03
CA PRO A 18 1.04 10.74 5.72
C PRO A 18 0.21 11.83 5.03
N LEU A 19 0.63 13.10 5.12
CA LEU A 19 0.03 14.24 4.42
C LEU A 19 0.80 14.65 3.16
N GLY A 20 1.87 13.94 2.80
CA GLY A 20 2.63 14.24 1.58
C GLY A 20 1.78 14.02 0.32
N GLU A 21 2.11 14.75 -0.73
CA GLU A 21 1.43 14.60 -2.03
C GLU A 21 1.63 13.20 -2.61
N LEU A 22 0.53 12.47 -2.80
CA LEU A 22 0.55 11.12 -3.39
C LEU A 22 1.12 11.15 -4.81
N GLY A 23 1.97 10.16 -5.10
CA GLY A 23 2.64 10.09 -6.40
C GLY A 23 3.97 10.85 -6.47
N SER A 24 4.37 11.59 -5.43
CA SER A 24 5.74 12.10 -5.29
C SER A 24 6.72 10.95 -5.01
N GLN A 25 8.03 11.25 -5.03
CA GLN A 25 9.08 10.23 -4.99
C GLN A 25 8.97 9.28 -3.78
N ASP A 26 8.63 9.80 -2.60
CA ASP A 26 8.59 9.03 -1.35
C ASP A 26 7.18 8.89 -0.76
N THR A 27 6.14 9.43 -1.43
CA THR A 27 4.76 9.39 -0.94
C THR A 27 3.89 8.50 -1.84
N GLY A 28 3.27 7.51 -1.24
CA GLY A 28 2.45 6.52 -1.97
C GLY A 28 1.60 5.67 -1.04
N GLY A 29 1.47 4.38 -1.35
CA GLY A 29 0.62 3.46 -0.58
C GLY A 29 0.95 3.39 0.90
N MET A 30 2.22 3.56 1.30
CA MET A 30 2.62 3.61 2.72
C MET A 30 1.97 4.80 3.44
N SER A 31 2.00 5.99 2.85
CA SER A 31 1.41 7.19 3.44
C SER A 31 -0.12 7.06 3.61
N VAL A 32 -0.79 6.47 2.62
CA VAL A 32 -2.22 6.14 2.70
C VAL A 32 -2.48 5.15 3.83
N TYR A 33 -1.70 4.07 3.90
CA TYR A 33 -1.84 3.05 4.95
C TYR A 33 -1.71 3.65 6.35
N ILE A 34 -0.68 4.46 6.58
CA ILE A 34 -0.41 5.08 7.88
C ILE A 34 -1.55 6.00 8.29
N ARG A 35 -2.01 6.87 7.38
CA ARG A 35 -3.09 7.82 7.65
C ARG A 35 -4.39 7.10 8.01
N GLU A 36 -4.83 6.20 7.15
CA GLU A 36 -6.10 5.49 7.31
C GLU A 36 -6.11 4.59 8.54
N LEU A 37 -5.00 3.89 8.82
CA LEU A 37 -4.87 3.07 10.03
C LEU A 37 -4.90 3.94 11.28
N ALA A 38 -4.15 5.04 11.33
CA ALA A 38 -4.10 5.94 12.48
C ALA A 38 -5.48 6.54 12.76
N GLU A 39 -6.20 6.99 11.74
CA GLU A 39 -7.55 7.53 11.89
C GLU A 39 -8.53 6.48 12.42
N GLU A 40 -8.45 5.24 11.93
CA GLU A 40 -9.32 4.17 12.42
C GLU A 40 -8.99 3.76 13.86
N LEU A 41 -7.72 3.73 14.24
CA LEU A 41 -7.28 3.55 15.63
C LEU A 41 -7.81 4.67 16.53
N GLY A 42 -7.75 5.93 16.05
CA GLY A 42 -8.31 7.10 16.74
C GLY A 42 -9.81 6.99 16.95
N ARG A 43 -10.57 6.58 15.92
CA ARG A 43 -12.03 6.32 16.02
C ARG A 43 -12.37 5.24 17.05
N ARG A 44 -11.47 4.30 17.27
CA ARG A 44 -11.61 3.24 18.29
C ARG A 44 -11.18 3.66 19.69
N GLY A 45 -10.72 4.89 19.83
CA GLY A 45 -10.41 5.50 21.13
C GLY A 45 -8.93 5.49 21.51
N HIS A 46 -8.05 4.90 20.69
CA HIS A 46 -6.59 4.97 20.90
C HIS A 46 -6.07 6.38 20.57
N ARG A 47 -5.02 6.81 21.27
CA ARG A 47 -4.28 8.01 20.92
C ARG A 47 -3.12 7.61 20.02
N VAL A 48 -2.98 8.26 18.88
CA VAL A 48 -1.92 8.00 17.91
C VAL A 48 -1.16 9.28 17.61
N ASP A 49 0.13 9.27 17.89
CA ASP A 49 1.06 10.31 17.49
C ASP A 49 1.93 9.76 16.36
N ILE A 50 1.77 10.32 15.16
CA ILE A 50 2.55 9.94 13.99
C ILE A 50 3.75 10.86 13.91
N PHE A 51 4.95 10.31 13.91
CA PHE A 51 6.20 11.06 13.81
C PHE A 51 6.78 10.95 12.41
N THR A 52 7.02 12.09 11.79
CA THR A 52 7.64 12.18 10.46
C THR A 52 8.69 13.28 10.42
N ARG A 53 9.60 13.19 9.46
CA ARG A 53 10.61 14.23 9.29
C ARG A 53 9.99 15.51 8.74
N LEU A 54 10.42 16.65 9.31
CA LEU A 54 10.13 17.98 8.78
C LEU A 54 10.85 18.16 7.42
N GLN A 55 10.08 18.35 6.36
CA GLN A 55 10.62 18.61 5.02
C GLN A 55 10.59 20.10 4.67
N ASP A 56 9.53 20.79 5.06
CA ASP A 56 9.32 22.21 4.84
C ASP A 56 9.32 22.95 6.18
N SER A 57 10.21 23.93 6.31
CA SER A 57 10.33 24.77 7.52
C SER A 57 9.09 25.61 7.84
N GLN A 58 8.19 25.77 6.88
CA GLN A 58 6.90 26.47 7.06
C GLN A 58 5.80 25.55 7.62
N SER A 59 6.04 24.24 7.66
CA SER A 59 5.06 23.29 8.21
C SER A 59 4.96 23.42 9.73
N ASP A 60 3.74 23.37 10.24
CA ASP A 60 3.49 23.32 11.68
C ASP A 60 4.17 22.10 12.31
N ARG A 61 4.80 22.30 13.49
CA ARG A 61 5.40 21.19 14.24
C ARG A 61 4.40 20.09 14.57
N THR A 62 3.15 20.46 14.81
CA THR A 62 2.08 19.49 15.14
C THR A 62 0.81 19.82 14.38
N VAL A 63 0.34 18.88 13.56
CA VAL A 63 -0.90 18.94 12.82
C VAL A 63 -1.90 17.95 13.42
N ARG A 64 -3.09 18.41 13.79
CA ARG A 64 -4.16 17.55 14.27
C ARG A 64 -4.92 16.95 13.09
N LEU A 65 -4.87 15.62 12.92
CA LEU A 65 -5.61 14.91 11.87
C LEU A 65 -7.04 14.55 12.32
N SER A 66 -7.21 14.22 13.61
CA SER A 66 -8.51 13.99 14.24
C SER A 66 -8.43 14.30 15.74
N GLU A 67 -9.50 14.06 16.50
CA GLU A 67 -9.51 14.30 17.95
C GLU A 67 -8.37 13.58 18.68
N LYS A 68 -8.00 12.36 18.23
CA LYS A 68 -7.03 11.49 18.89
C LYS A 68 -5.79 11.18 18.06
N VAL A 69 -5.67 11.75 16.87
CA VAL A 69 -4.55 11.52 15.96
C VAL A 69 -3.85 12.82 15.66
N ARG A 70 -2.53 12.83 15.88
CA ARG A 70 -1.66 13.97 15.57
C ARG A 70 -0.51 13.53 14.67
N LEU A 71 -0.11 14.42 13.76
CA LEU A 71 1.12 14.31 13.00
C LEU A 71 2.14 15.29 13.60
N ILE A 72 3.30 14.80 13.93
CA ILE A 72 4.40 15.56 14.53
C ILE A 72 5.58 15.58 13.57
N HIS A 73 5.99 16.79 13.16
CA HIS A 73 7.15 17.00 12.32
C HIS A 73 8.39 17.21 13.18
N LEU A 74 9.41 16.38 12.95
CA LEU A 74 10.68 16.38 13.67
C LEU A 74 11.84 16.75 12.74
N ARG A 75 12.79 17.50 13.23
CA ARG A 75 13.99 17.88 12.47
C ARG A 75 14.96 16.70 12.38
N ALA A 76 15.47 16.45 11.18
CA ALA A 76 16.56 15.49 10.96
C ALA A 76 17.26 15.84 9.64
N GLY A 77 18.54 16.21 9.74
CA GLY A 77 19.30 16.71 8.60
C GLY A 77 18.82 18.05 8.05
N ALA A 78 19.21 18.38 6.83
CA ALA A 78 18.87 19.63 6.16
C ALA A 78 17.39 19.73 5.80
N ASN A 79 16.85 20.94 5.70
CA ASN A 79 15.50 21.17 5.18
C ASN A 79 15.40 20.76 3.70
N GLY A 80 14.18 20.49 3.25
CA GLY A 80 13.90 20.06 1.88
C GLY A 80 13.85 18.54 1.74
N HIS A 81 13.67 18.08 0.51
CA HIS A 81 13.64 16.66 0.20
C HIS A 81 15.04 16.05 0.33
N LEU A 82 15.17 15.01 1.14
CA LEU A 82 16.35 14.16 1.22
C LEU A 82 15.99 12.76 0.72
N HIS A 83 16.81 12.23 -0.17
CA HIS A 83 16.65 10.85 -0.58
C HIS A 83 16.72 9.90 0.63
N LYS A 84 15.90 8.85 0.64
CA LYS A 84 15.78 7.92 1.79
C LYS A 84 17.12 7.39 2.32
N TRP A 85 18.12 7.16 1.45
CA TRP A 85 19.44 6.69 1.89
C TRP A 85 20.25 7.81 2.58
N ALA A 86 20.06 9.06 2.16
CA ALA A 86 20.69 10.20 2.78
C ALA A 86 20.09 10.54 4.17
N LEU A 87 18.93 9.98 4.51
CA LEU A 87 18.32 10.16 5.83
C LEU A 87 18.95 9.27 6.91
N HIS A 88 19.54 8.13 6.53
CA HIS A 88 20.08 7.17 7.49
C HIS A 88 21.05 7.82 8.50
N PRO A 89 22.06 8.65 8.11
CA PRO A 89 22.95 9.31 9.05
C PRO A 89 22.27 10.31 10.01
N HIS A 90 21.06 10.76 9.67
CA HIS A 90 20.30 11.74 10.45
C HIS A 90 19.25 11.15 11.39
N LEU A 91 19.18 9.82 11.51
CA LEU A 91 18.20 9.16 12.38
C LEU A 91 18.43 9.47 13.87
N ALA A 92 19.70 9.69 14.28
CA ALA A 92 20.02 10.10 15.64
C ALA A 92 19.46 11.51 15.97
N ASP A 93 19.42 12.42 14.99
CA ASP A 93 18.81 13.74 15.17
C ASP A 93 17.29 13.59 15.30
N PHE A 94 16.67 12.76 14.44
CA PHE A 94 15.24 12.46 14.54
C PHE A 94 14.86 11.87 15.89
N TRP A 95 15.67 10.93 16.40
CA TRP A 95 15.46 10.32 17.70
C TRP A 95 15.53 11.36 18.84
N ARG A 96 16.54 12.24 18.86
CA ARG A 96 16.67 13.30 19.87
C ARG A 96 15.45 14.24 19.88
N GLU A 97 14.97 14.65 18.70
CA GLU A 97 13.79 15.49 18.58
C GLU A 97 12.52 14.77 19.05
N LEU A 98 12.39 13.46 18.77
CA LEU A 98 11.27 12.63 19.22
C LEU A 98 11.25 12.52 20.74
N GLU A 99 12.40 12.20 21.34
CA GLU A 99 12.53 12.08 22.79
C GLU A 99 12.30 13.43 23.49
N GLY A 100 12.82 14.51 22.91
CA GLY A 100 12.54 15.87 23.37
C GLY A 100 11.04 16.19 23.36
N PHE A 101 10.34 15.87 22.28
CA PHE A 101 8.89 16.07 22.19
C PHE A 101 8.14 15.22 23.24
N ARG A 102 8.51 13.94 23.39
CA ARG A 102 7.87 13.05 24.37
C ARG A 102 8.03 13.58 25.79
N ALA A 103 9.24 14.00 26.14
CA ALA A 103 9.56 14.56 27.46
C ALA A 103 8.82 15.89 27.73
N GLU A 104 8.83 16.82 26.76
CA GLU A 104 8.11 18.09 26.82
C GLU A 104 6.61 17.88 27.07
N GLN A 105 6.00 16.96 26.33
CA GLN A 105 4.58 16.64 26.39
C GLN A 105 4.22 15.69 27.56
N ARG A 106 5.21 15.14 28.26
CA ARG A 106 5.07 14.17 29.35
C ARG A 106 4.22 12.95 28.94
N ILE A 107 4.44 12.46 27.72
CA ILE A 107 3.67 11.32 27.18
C ILE A 107 4.40 10.03 27.51
N ARG A 108 3.62 9.03 27.92
CA ARG A 108 4.04 7.64 27.99
C ARG A 108 3.31 6.88 26.87
N TYR A 109 4.07 6.28 25.97
CA TYR A 109 3.56 5.38 24.94
C TYR A 109 3.48 3.95 25.48
N ASP A 110 2.50 3.18 24.98
CA ASP A 110 2.31 1.78 25.34
C ASP A 110 2.97 0.83 24.35
N LEU A 111 3.19 1.30 23.10
CA LEU A 111 3.88 0.58 22.05
C LEU A 111 4.41 1.53 20.96
N VAL A 112 5.36 1.00 20.17
CA VAL A 112 5.88 1.65 18.96
C VAL A 112 5.46 0.83 17.73
N HIS A 113 4.86 1.50 16.73
CA HIS A 113 4.56 0.91 15.43
C HIS A 113 5.33 1.64 14.34
N SER A 114 6.37 1.02 13.81
CA SER A 114 7.23 1.63 12.79
C SER A 114 6.87 1.14 11.38
N HIS A 115 7.03 2.05 10.42
CA HIS A 115 6.77 1.82 9.02
C HIS A 115 8.05 2.03 8.22
N TYR A 116 8.52 0.97 7.54
CA TYR A 116 9.75 0.94 6.77
C TYR A 116 11.03 0.84 7.62
N TRP A 117 12.12 0.38 7.02
CA TRP A 117 13.38 0.09 7.72
C TRP A 117 14.00 1.29 8.46
N LEU A 118 13.94 2.52 7.89
CA LEU A 118 14.43 3.74 8.57
C LEU A 118 13.69 4.01 9.88
N SER A 119 12.38 3.86 9.84
CA SER A 119 11.54 4.02 11.02
C SER A 119 11.73 2.87 12.00
N GLY A 120 12.05 1.68 11.48
CA GLY A 120 12.36 0.49 12.29
C GLY A 120 13.56 0.69 13.21
N LEU A 121 14.64 1.30 12.72
CA LEU A 121 15.81 1.62 13.54
C LEU A 121 15.45 2.54 14.71
N VAL A 122 14.72 3.61 14.44
CA VAL A 122 14.23 4.52 15.49
C VAL A 122 13.26 3.79 16.41
N GLY A 123 12.45 2.88 15.86
CA GLY A 123 11.52 2.04 16.61
C GLY A 123 12.23 1.14 17.62
N ASN A 124 13.37 0.55 17.27
CA ASN A 124 14.19 -0.23 18.20
C ASN A 124 14.71 0.66 19.33
N TRP A 125 15.30 1.82 19.02
CA TRP A 125 15.80 2.74 20.05
C TRP A 125 14.69 3.18 21.02
N ALA A 126 13.48 3.46 20.47
CA ALA A 126 12.33 3.82 21.29
C ALA A 126 11.83 2.66 22.16
N SER A 127 11.79 1.46 21.61
CA SER A 127 11.42 0.24 22.34
C SER A 127 12.33 -0.03 23.52
N ASP A 128 13.64 0.06 23.31
CA ASP A 128 14.66 -0.16 24.34
C ASP A 128 14.61 0.92 25.41
N GLN A 129 14.55 2.20 25.02
CA GLN A 129 14.61 3.33 25.97
C GLN A 129 13.30 3.47 26.78
N TRP A 130 12.15 3.17 26.17
CA TRP A 130 10.85 3.30 26.83
C TRP A 130 10.35 2.01 27.45
N GLU A 131 11.05 0.90 27.22
CA GLU A 131 10.69 -0.44 27.66
C GLU A 131 9.28 -0.84 27.19
N VAL A 132 8.94 -0.53 25.92
CA VAL A 132 7.64 -0.85 25.29
C VAL A 132 7.82 -1.75 24.07
N PRO A 133 6.79 -2.53 23.68
CA PRO A 133 6.92 -3.39 22.50
C PRO A 133 7.05 -2.60 21.19
N HIS A 134 7.83 -3.17 20.26
CA HIS A 134 8.04 -2.66 18.91
C HIS A 134 7.44 -3.60 17.87
N ILE A 135 6.54 -3.06 17.04
CA ILE A 135 5.97 -3.74 15.89
C ILE A 135 6.36 -3.00 14.60
N ILE A 136 6.73 -3.73 13.56
CA ILE A 136 7.16 -3.15 12.28
C ILE A 136 6.35 -3.69 11.10
N LEU A 137 6.04 -2.80 10.14
CA LEU A 137 5.60 -3.13 8.79
C LEU A 137 6.61 -2.55 7.78
N PHE A 138 7.28 -3.42 7.01
CA PHE A 138 8.34 -2.99 6.10
C PHE A 138 7.85 -2.24 4.86
N HIS A 139 6.62 -2.44 4.42
CA HIS A 139 6.02 -1.93 3.18
C HIS A 139 6.72 -2.36 1.89
N THR A 140 8.02 -2.54 1.89
CA THR A 140 8.81 -3.14 0.82
C THR A 140 10.05 -3.80 1.43
N LEU A 141 10.44 -4.93 0.88
CA LEU A 141 11.64 -5.65 1.28
C LEU A 141 12.75 -5.45 0.24
N GLY A 142 13.94 -5.01 0.69
CA GLY A 142 15.08 -4.70 -0.17
C GLY A 142 15.54 -5.90 -0.98
N ALA A 143 15.62 -7.09 -0.37
CA ALA A 143 16.00 -8.33 -1.05
C ALA A 143 15.09 -8.65 -2.24
N LEU A 144 13.77 -8.44 -2.09
CA LEU A 144 12.83 -8.73 -3.18
C LEU A 144 12.91 -7.70 -4.31
N LYS A 145 13.14 -6.43 -4.00
CA LYS A 145 13.40 -5.41 -5.02
C LYS A 145 14.63 -5.75 -5.84
N ASN A 146 15.70 -6.20 -5.19
CA ASN A 146 16.95 -6.58 -5.85
C ASN A 146 16.84 -7.82 -6.75
N LEU A 147 15.78 -8.63 -6.56
CA LEU A 147 15.48 -9.78 -7.45
C LEU A 147 14.65 -9.40 -8.69
N THR A 148 14.14 -8.16 -8.77
CA THR A 148 13.16 -7.82 -9.80
C THR A 148 13.70 -6.90 -10.90
N VAL A 149 14.16 -5.71 -10.57
CA VAL A 149 14.63 -4.71 -11.54
C VAL A 149 15.93 -4.09 -11.06
N GLU A 150 17.00 -4.27 -11.83
CA GLU A 150 18.34 -3.79 -11.46
C GLU A 150 18.42 -2.26 -11.30
N ALA A 151 17.65 -1.53 -12.10
CA ALA A 151 17.60 -0.06 -12.05
C ALA A 151 17.08 0.51 -10.70
N GLU A 152 16.42 -0.30 -9.87
CA GLU A 152 15.95 0.08 -8.53
C GLU A 152 16.63 -0.73 -7.41
N ARG A 153 17.86 -1.17 -7.63
CA ARG A 153 18.62 -1.96 -6.66
C ARG A 153 18.82 -1.17 -5.36
N GLU A 154 18.47 -1.80 -4.27
CA GLU A 154 18.68 -1.28 -2.92
C GLU A 154 20.09 -1.67 -2.43
N PRO A 155 20.77 -0.78 -1.68
CA PRO A 155 22.12 -1.04 -1.19
C PRO A 155 22.17 -2.13 -0.11
N ASP A 156 23.31 -2.79 0.00
CA ASP A 156 23.50 -3.92 0.92
C ASP A 156 23.27 -3.52 2.39
N PHE A 157 23.67 -2.32 2.78
CA PHE A 157 23.43 -1.84 4.15
C PHE A 157 21.94 -1.80 4.53
N ARG A 158 21.03 -1.55 3.56
CA ARG A 158 19.59 -1.65 3.82
C ARG A 158 19.19 -3.10 4.15
N LEU A 159 19.72 -4.05 3.42
CA LEU A 159 19.41 -5.47 3.64
C LEU A 159 19.94 -5.94 5.00
N GLU A 160 21.11 -5.45 5.41
CA GLU A 160 21.70 -5.71 6.73
C GLU A 160 20.80 -5.15 7.83
N VAL A 161 20.38 -3.90 7.72
CA VAL A 161 19.47 -3.27 8.68
C VAL A 161 18.13 -4.00 8.73
N GLU A 162 17.56 -4.40 7.59
CA GLU A 162 16.30 -5.16 7.57
C GLU A 162 16.46 -6.50 8.29
N ARG A 163 17.61 -7.21 8.16
CA ARG A 163 17.90 -8.45 8.91
C ARG A 163 18.00 -8.21 10.42
N GLU A 164 18.71 -7.15 10.83
CA GLU A 164 18.80 -6.76 12.23
C GLU A 164 17.40 -6.46 12.80
N LEU A 165 16.58 -5.71 12.09
CA LEU A 165 15.21 -5.40 12.51
C LEU A 165 14.32 -6.63 12.63
N VAL A 166 14.44 -7.59 11.71
CA VAL A 166 13.72 -8.86 11.77
C VAL A 166 14.10 -9.65 13.03
N GLU A 167 15.36 -9.58 13.45
CA GLU A 167 15.84 -10.27 14.66
C GLU A 167 15.40 -9.52 15.93
N THR A 168 15.51 -8.20 15.96
CA THR A 168 15.39 -7.40 17.19
C THR A 168 13.96 -6.96 17.52
N CYS A 169 13.11 -6.63 16.52
CA CYS A 169 11.72 -6.23 16.80
C CYS A 169 10.90 -7.33 17.47
N ASP A 170 9.87 -6.96 18.22
CA ASP A 170 8.98 -7.91 18.91
C ASP A 170 7.99 -8.57 17.93
N ARG A 171 7.52 -7.84 16.91
CA ARG A 171 6.54 -8.31 15.94
C ARG A 171 6.74 -7.70 14.57
N ILE A 172 6.48 -8.48 13.52
CA ILE A 172 6.47 -8.04 12.13
C ILE A 172 5.06 -8.22 11.58
N LEU A 173 4.50 -7.18 10.97
CA LEU A 173 3.29 -7.31 10.18
C LEU A 173 3.67 -7.59 8.73
N ALA A 174 3.14 -8.67 8.18
CA ALA A 174 3.23 -8.99 6.77
C ALA A 174 1.85 -8.77 6.11
N PRO A 175 1.74 -7.99 5.03
CA PRO A 175 0.44 -7.73 4.40
C PRO A 175 -0.13 -8.95 3.65
N THR A 176 0.69 -9.98 3.39
CA THR A 176 0.30 -11.20 2.68
C THR A 176 1.03 -12.42 3.23
N LEU A 177 0.46 -13.62 2.99
CA LEU A 177 1.17 -14.88 3.25
C LEU A 177 2.47 -14.97 2.42
N ARG A 178 2.47 -14.46 1.19
CA ARG A 178 3.68 -14.39 0.33
C ARG A 178 4.78 -13.55 0.99
N GLU A 179 4.46 -12.38 1.56
CA GLU A 179 5.46 -11.56 2.25
C GLU A 179 5.96 -12.22 3.53
N ARG A 180 5.08 -12.90 4.29
CA ARG A 180 5.51 -13.76 5.40
C ARG A 180 6.53 -14.81 4.95
N ASP A 181 6.23 -15.54 3.88
CA ASP A 181 7.11 -16.59 3.36
C ASP A 181 8.43 -15.99 2.84
N ASN A 182 8.39 -14.78 2.28
CA ASN A 182 9.59 -14.05 1.89
C ASN A 182 10.44 -13.61 3.10
N LEU A 183 9.82 -13.16 4.19
CA LEU A 183 10.52 -12.84 5.43
C LEU A 183 11.22 -14.07 6.02
N LEU A 184 10.55 -15.22 6.01
CA LEU A 184 11.16 -16.50 6.44
C LEU A 184 12.36 -16.86 5.56
N ARG A 185 12.19 -16.79 4.23
CA ARG A 185 13.18 -17.27 3.25
C ARG A 185 14.40 -16.37 3.12
N TYR A 186 14.22 -15.07 3.04
CA TYR A 186 15.29 -14.11 2.69
C TYR A 186 15.89 -13.39 3.88
N TYR A 187 15.18 -13.35 5.01
CA TYR A 187 15.61 -12.65 6.22
C TYR A 187 15.75 -13.55 7.44
N GLY A 188 15.39 -14.84 7.34
CA GLY A 188 15.47 -15.77 8.46
C GLY A 188 14.51 -15.45 9.61
N ALA A 189 13.43 -14.74 9.33
CA ALA A 189 12.47 -14.38 10.35
C ALA A 189 11.87 -15.62 11.04
N ARG A 190 11.55 -15.52 12.33
CA ARG A 190 10.87 -16.60 13.06
C ARG A 190 9.36 -16.46 12.86
N LEU A 191 8.69 -17.57 12.55
CA LEU A 191 7.27 -17.60 12.22
C LEU A 191 6.40 -16.98 13.35
N GLU A 192 6.74 -17.24 14.59
CA GLU A 192 6.04 -16.73 15.77
C GLU A 192 6.14 -15.21 15.94
N LYS A 193 7.07 -14.54 15.24
CA LYS A 193 7.18 -13.08 15.20
C LYS A 193 6.33 -12.45 14.12
N ILE A 194 5.74 -13.21 13.19
CA ILE A 194 5.04 -12.64 12.04
C ILE A 194 3.52 -12.73 12.23
N GLY A 195 2.85 -11.58 12.17
CA GLY A 195 1.40 -11.46 12.02
C GLY A 195 1.04 -11.16 10.58
N VAL A 196 0.04 -11.84 10.03
CA VAL A 196 -0.44 -11.55 8.67
C VAL A 196 -1.69 -10.70 8.72
N VAL A 197 -1.55 -9.42 8.36
CA VAL A 197 -2.64 -8.44 8.36
C VAL A 197 -2.66 -7.70 7.02
N PRO A 198 -3.71 -7.84 6.21
CA PRO A 198 -3.77 -7.21 4.89
C PRO A 198 -3.86 -5.68 4.99
N CYS A 199 -3.57 -5.00 3.89
CA CYS A 199 -3.89 -3.59 3.77
C CYS A 199 -5.40 -3.37 3.61
N GLY A 200 -5.85 -2.14 3.92
CA GLY A 200 -7.24 -1.76 3.85
C GLY A 200 -7.58 -0.88 2.64
N VAL A 201 -8.87 -0.68 2.46
CA VAL A 201 -9.44 0.29 1.52
C VAL A 201 -10.53 1.11 2.18
N ASN A 202 -10.58 2.40 1.86
CA ASN A 202 -11.62 3.31 2.33
C ASN A 202 -12.88 3.14 1.47
N LEU A 203 -13.83 2.34 1.95
CA LEU A 203 -15.06 2.01 1.22
C LEU A 203 -16.09 3.16 1.16
N GLU A 204 -15.89 4.22 1.95
CA GLU A 204 -16.72 5.44 1.90
C GLU A 204 -16.25 6.34 0.76
N LEU A 205 -14.94 6.50 0.62
CA LEU A 205 -14.33 7.23 -0.46
C LEU A 205 -14.44 6.47 -1.79
N PHE A 206 -13.96 5.22 -1.82
CA PHE A 206 -13.99 4.36 -3.00
C PHE A 206 -15.30 3.59 -3.07
N ARG A 207 -16.24 4.13 -3.84
CA ARG A 207 -17.56 3.55 -4.10
C ARG A 207 -17.94 3.74 -5.56
N PRO A 208 -18.78 2.86 -6.10
CA PRO A 208 -19.22 2.98 -7.47
C PRO A 208 -19.90 4.31 -7.75
N ILE A 209 -19.52 4.94 -8.84
CA ILE A 209 -20.20 6.08 -9.48
C ILE A 209 -20.80 5.52 -10.78
N ASP A 210 -21.96 6.00 -11.19
CA ASP A 210 -22.52 5.63 -12.49
C ASP A 210 -21.48 5.87 -13.60
N ARG A 211 -21.18 4.83 -14.36
CA ARG A 211 -20.12 4.84 -15.39
C ARG A 211 -20.32 5.93 -16.42
N GLY A 212 -21.56 6.14 -16.87
CA GLY A 212 -21.88 7.18 -17.83
C GLY A 212 -21.65 8.59 -17.27
N ARG A 213 -22.00 8.80 -16.00
CA ARG A 213 -21.74 10.06 -15.29
C ARG A 213 -20.23 10.29 -15.11
N ALA A 214 -19.47 9.25 -14.70
CA ALA A 214 -18.03 9.34 -14.53
C ALA A 214 -17.33 9.65 -15.88
N ARG A 215 -17.73 8.97 -16.97
CA ARG A 215 -17.19 9.24 -18.31
C ARG A 215 -17.49 10.65 -18.80
N ARG A 216 -18.72 11.13 -18.63
CA ARG A 216 -19.06 12.53 -18.98
C ARG A 216 -18.24 13.53 -18.20
N HIS A 217 -18.04 13.32 -16.91
CA HIS A 217 -17.21 14.17 -16.05
C HIS A 217 -15.76 14.26 -16.55
N LEU A 218 -15.20 13.14 -17.02
CA LEU A 218 -13.81 13.05 -17.50
C LEU A 218 -13.66 13.30 -19.01
N GLY A 219 -14.76 13.58 -19.74
CA GLY A 219 -14.72 13.77 -21.19
C GLY A 219 -14.45 12.49 -21.99
N PHE A 220 -14.76 11.30 -21.44
CA PHE A 220 -14.58 10.03 -22.14
C PHE A 220 -15.83 9.64 -22.92
N SER A 221 -15.64 9.08 -24.11
CA SER A 221 -16.75 8.59 -24.92
C SER A 221 -17.38 7.30 -24.33
N PRO A 222 -18.71 7.15 -24.40
CA PRO A 222 -19.36 5.93 -23.94
C PRO A 222 -18.93 4.68 -24.73
N ASN A 223 -18.48 4.86 -25.99
CA ASN A 223 -18.10 3.80 -26.91
C ASN A 223 -16.60 3.45 -26.88
N GLU A 224 -15.82 4.06 -25.99
CA GLU A 224 -14.40 3.72 -25.82
C GLU A 224 -14.22 2.51 -24.89
N ALA A 225 -13.20 1.70 -25.17
CA ALA A 225 -12.65 0.76 -24.21
C ALA A 225 -11.64 1.52 -23.34
N VAL A 226 -11.99 1.75 -22.07
CA VAL A 226 -11.17 2.54 -21.14
C VAL A 226 -10.33 1.60 -20.27
N VAL A 227 -9.02 1.55 -20.54
CA VAL A 227 -8.03 0.83 -19.75
C VAL A 227 -7.32 1.84 -18.85
N LEU A 228 -7.34 1.60 -17.54
CA LEU A 228 -6.78 2.51 -16.55
C LEU A 228 -5.50 1.95 -15.94
N PHE A 229 -4.49 2.81 -15.76
CA PHE A 229 -3.34 2.60 -14.90
C PHE A 229 -3.31 3.71 -13.84
N VAL A 230 -3.04 3.35 -12.59
CA VAL A 230 -2.83 4.29 -11.48
C VAL A 230 -1.56 3.93 -10.74
N GLY A 231 -0.58 4.84 -10.69
CA GLY A 231 0.67 4.61 -9.99
C GLY A 231 1.77 5.60 -10.33
N ARG A 232 2.87 5.51 -9.57
CA ARG A 232 4.08 6.30 -9.87
C ARG A 232 4.71 5.81 -11.17
N PHE A 233 5.40 6.70 -11.89
CA PHE A 233 6.15 6.34 -13.09
C PHE A 233 7.54 5.79 -12.73
N ALA A 234 7.53 4.70 -11.96
CA ALA A 234 8.73 3.99 -11.54
C ALA A 234 8.89 2.71 -12.38
N PRO A 235 10.11 2.28 -12.72
CA PRO A 235 10.36 1.06 -13.49
C PRO A 235 9.64 -0.17 -12.95
N LEU A 236 9.62 -0.35 -11.62
CA LEU A 236 8.90 -1.46 -10.97
C LEU A 236 7.39 -1.50 -11.24
N LYS A 237 6.79 -0.40 -11.73
CA LYS A 237 5.34 -0.33 -12.02
C LYS A 237 4.97 -0.84 -13.43
N GLY A 238 5.96 -1.06 -14.31
CA GLY A 238 5.77 -1.76 -15.59
C GLY A 238 4.90 -1.02 -16.60
N ILE A 239 4.95 0.33 -16.64
CA ILE A 239 4.16 1.12 -17.60
C ILE A 239 4.54 0.75 -19.04
N GLU A 240 5.84 0.53 -19.32
CA GLU A 240 6.33 0.13 -20.64
C GLU A 240 5.72 -1.21 -21.09
N ARG A 241 5.53 -2.14 -20.15
CA ARG A 241 4.86 -3.43 -20.38
C ARG A 241 3.41 -3.24 -20.76
N LEU A 242 2.70 -2.31 -20.09
CA LEU A 242 1.32 -1.97 -20.41
C LEU A 242 1.21 -1.31 -21.79
N LEU A 243 2.11 -0.37 -22.13
CA LEU A 243 2.13 0.27 -23.45
C LEU A 243 2.35 -0.78 -24.56
N ALA A 244 3.29 -1.71 -24.36
CA ALA A 244 3.51 -2.82 -25.29
C ALA A 244 2.26 -3.74 -25.38
N ALA A 245 1.62 -4.06 -24.27
CA ALA A 245 0.39 -4.86 -24.27
C ALA A 245 -0.75 -4.16 -25.01
N ALA A 246 -0.86 -2.84 -24.91
CA ALA A 246 -1.90 -2.07 -25.59
C ALA A 246 -1.84 -2.17 -27.12
N THR A 247 -0.66 -2.43 -27.70
CA THR A 247 -0.51 -2.66 -29.17
C THR A 247 -1.05 -4.01 -29.63
N LEU A 248 -1.26 -4.95 -28.70
CA LEU A 248 -1.64 -6.33 -28.97
C LEU A 248 -3.13 -6.59 -28.67
N LEU A 249 -3.87 -5.59 -28.20
CA LEU A 249 -5.29 -5.72 -27.87
C LEU A 249 -6.13 -5.96 -29.12
N GLN A 250 -7.08 -6.89 -29.01
CA GLN A 250 -8.03 -7.24 -30.07
C GLN A 250 -9.43 -6.63 -29.84
N GLU A 251 -9.55 -5.74 -28.86
CA GLU A 251 -10.78 -5.03 -28.53
C GLU A 251 -11.27 -4.20 -29.74
N PRO A 252 -12.50 -4.43 -30.24
CA PRO A 252 -13.01 -3.73 -31.44
C PRO A 252 -13.38 -2.27 -31.18
N ARG A 253 -13.58 -1.88 -29.91
CA ARG A 253 -13.86 -0.48 -29.57
C ARG A 253 -12.57 0.35 -29.62
N ARG A 254 -12.72 1.64 -29.86
CA ARG A 254 -11.58 2.58 -29.78
C ARG A 254 -10.96 2.52 -28.39
N LEU A 255 -9.68 2.16 -28.32
CA LEU A 255 -8.93 2.13 -27.07
C LEU A 255 -8.68 3.54 -26.54
N ARG A 256 -8.91 3.72 -25.24
CA ARG A 256 -8.42 4.83 -24.43
C ARG A 256 -7.62 4.27 -23.25
N LEU A 257 -6.30 4.46 -23.30
CA LEU A 257 -5.40 4.10 -22.18
C LEU A 257 -5.17 5.33 -21.32
N VAL A 258 -5.77 5.33 -20.12
CA VAL A 258 -5.66 6.43 -19.16
C VAL A 258 -4.56 6.09 -18.15
N ILE A 259 -3.56 6.95 -18.06
CA ILE A 259 -2.42 6.79 -17.14
C ILE A 259 -2.47 7.93 -16.11
N VAL A 260 -2.76 7.56 -14.87
CA VAL A 260 -2.81 8.47 -13.71
C VAL A 260 -1.54 8.31 -12.91
N GLY A 261 -0.82 9.42 -12.68
CA GLY A 261 0.43 9.48 -11.93
C GLY A 261 1.47 10.37 -12.57
N GLY A 262 2.71 10.21 -12.13
CA GLY A 262 3.81 11.09 -12.55
C GLY A 262 3.82 12.42 -11.77
N SER A 263 4.92 13.18 -11.94
CA SER A 263 5.15 14.43 -11.19
C SER A 263 4.74 15.69 -11.97
N GLY A 264 4.15 15.54 -13.15
CA GLY A 264 3.72 16.63 -14.03
C GLY A 264 3.96 16.26 -15.50
N ASP A 265 3.40 17.07 -16.41
CA ASP A 265 3.41 16.78 -17.86
C ASP A 265 4.80 16.85 -18.51
N GLU A 266 5.70 17.63 -17.94
CA GLU A 266 7.02 17.91 -18.51
C GLU A 266 8.17 17.17 -17.80
N THR A 267 7.86 16.24 -16.89
CA THR A 267 8.92 15.46 -16.23
C THR A 267 9.57 14.46 -17.19
N PRO A 268 10.85 14.09 -16.96
CA PRO A 268 11.55 13.09 -17.76
C PRO A 268 10.77 11.78 -17.88
N GLU A 269 10.11 11.37 -16.81
CA GLU A 269 9.31 10.15 -16.75
C GLU A 269 8.05 10.26 -17.65
N SER A 270 7.32 11.38 -17.58
CA SER A 270 6.15 11.64 -18.44
C SER A 270 6.54 11.73 -19.92
N GLN A 271 7.66 12.39 -20.22
CA GLN A 271 8.23 12.43 -21.57
C GLN A 271 8.64 11.03 -22.03
N GLY A 272 9.19 10.18 -21.14
CA GLY A 272 9.49 8.77 -21.41
C GLY A 272 8.26 7.99 -21.86
N VAL A 273 7.16 8.11 -21.12
CA VAL A 273 5.87 7.47 -21.49
C VAL A 273 5.35 7.99 -22.84
N ARG A 274 5.45 9.30 -23.11
CA ARG A 274 5.06 9.89 -24.41
C ARG A 274 5.89 9.29 -25.56
N ARG A 275 7.22 9.31 -25.45
CA ARG A 275 8.13 8.74 -26.47
C ARG A 275 7.85 7.26 -26.74
N LEU A 276 7.63 6.46 -25.69
CA LEU A 276 7.29 5.05 -25.87
C LEU A 276 5.94 4.87 -26.56
N SER A 277 4.92 5.66 -26.20
CA SER A 277 3.61 5.59 -26.85
C SER A 277 3.66 6.00 -28.32
N GLU A 278 4.55 6.92 -28.70
CA GLU A 278 4.83 7.30 -30.08
C GLU A 278 5.55 6.17 -30.83
N ALA A 279 6.59 5.59 -30.23
CA ALA A 279 7.33 4.47 -30.80
C ALA A 279 6.46 3.25 -31.05
N TYR A 280 5.48 3.01 -30.19
CA TYR A 280 4.49 1.95 -30.36
C TYR A 280 3.28 2.31 -31.24
N GLY A 281 3.21 3.53 -31.77
CA GLY A 281 2.12 3.98 -32.65
C GLY A 281 0.76 4.14 -31.96
N ILE A 282 0.72 4.19 -30.63
CA ILE A 282 -0.52 4.29 -29.82
C ILE A 282 -0.70 5.66 -29.15
N ARG A 283 0.09 6.66 -29.51
CA ARG A 283 0.05 8.00 -28.90
C ARG A 283 -1.36 8.60 -28.86
N GLY A 284 -2.17 8.38 -29.90
CA GLY A 284 -3.55 8.87 -29.99
C GLY A 284 -4.53 8.16 -29.04
N ALA A 285 -4.17 7.00 -28.51
CA ALA A 285 -4.97 6.26 -27.53
C ALA A 285 -4.58 6.57 -26.08
N VAL A 286 -3.38 7.14 -25.83
CA VAL A 286 -2.85 7.39 -24.48
C VAL A 286 -3.28 8.77 -23.97
N THR A 287 -3.87 8.80 -22.80
CA THR A 287 -4.20 10.00 -22.03
C THR A 287 -3.38 10.01 -20.74
N LEU A 288 -2.43 10.94 -20.61
CA LEU A 288 -1.72 11.19 -19.36
C LEU A 288 -2.57 12.15 -18.52
N ALA A 289 -3.16 11.67 -17.42
CA ALA A 289 -3.99 12.47 -16.54
C ALA A 289 -3.19 13.25 -15.49
N GLY A 290 -1.87 13.00 -15.41
CA GLY A 290 -1.04 13.60 -14.38
C GLY A 290 -1.34 13.04 -12.99
N ARG A 291 -0.86 13.75 -11.98
CA ARG A 291 -1.10 13.42 -10.57
C ARG A 291 -2.53 13.82 -10.18
N ILE A 292 -3.27 12.87 -9.64
CA ILE A 292 -4.65 13.05 -9.19
C ILE A 292 -4.69 12.79 -7.67
N ALA A 293 -5.32 13.68 -6.91
CA ALA A 293 -5.51 13.49 -5.49
C ALA A 293 -6.41 12.26 -5.21
N GLN A 294 -6.19 11.60 -4.09
CA GLN A 294 -6.86 10.32 -3.79
C GLN A 294 -8.40 10.43 -3.79
N ASP A 295 -8.93 11.54 -3.30
CA ASP A 295 -10.36 11.84 -3.27
C ASP A 295 -10.96 12.12 -4.67
N GLN A 296 -10.12 12.38 -5.67
CA GLN A 296 -10.50 12.61 -7.06
C GLN A 296 -10.34 11.34 -7.94
N LEU A 297 -9.83 10.23 -7.38
CA LEU A 297 -9.64 8.97 -8.12
C LEU A 297 -10.95 8.17 -8.39
N PRO A 298 -11.99 8.19 -7.53
CA PRO A 298 -13.18 7.38 -7.75
C PRO A 298 -13.85 7.55 -9.12
N PRO A 299 -13.94 8.76 -9.73
CA PRO A 299 -14.43 8.91 -11.09
C PRO A 299 -13.59 8.16 -12.13
N TYR A 300 -12.25 8.15 -12.00
CA TYR A 300 -11.35 7.43 -12.93
C TYR A 300 -11.58 5.92 -12.85
N TYR A 301 -11.60 5.37 -11.63
CA TYR A 301 -11.92 3.95 -11.45
C TYR A 301 -13.29 3.60 -12.02
N SER A 302 -14.34 4.39 -11.70
CA SER A 302 -15.71 4.11 -12.14
C SER A 302 -15.92 4.30 -13.65
N ALA A 303 -15.13 5.15 -14.33
CA ALA A 303 -15.18 5.36 -15.77
C ALA A 303 -14.50 4.23 -16.57
N ALA A 304 -13.54 3.54 -15.95
CA ALA A 304 -12.76 2.49 -16.59
C ALA A 304 -13.58 1.20 -16.80
N ASP A 305 -13.23 0.45 -17.84
CA ASP A 305 -13.69 -0.92 -18.03
C ASP A 305 -12.81 -1.90 -17.25
N VAL A 306 -11.53 -1.57 -17.08
CA VAL A 306 -10.55 -2.38 -16.36
C VAL A 306 -9.40 -1.52 -15.82
N LEU A 307 -8.97 -1.82 -14.58
CA LEU A 307 -7.67 -1.35 -14.08
C LEU A 307 -6.60 -2.39 -14.43
N VAL A 308 -5.42 -1.94 -14.86
CA VAL A 308 -4.27 -2.83 -15.08
C VAL A 308 -3.16 -2.50 -14.09
N VAL A 309 -2.64 -3.54 -13.41
CA VAL A 309 -1.49 -3.48 -12.50
C VAL A 309 -0.36 -4.33 -13.11
N PRO A 310 0.45 -3.76 -14.03
CA PRO A 310 1.45 -4.49 -14.79
C PRO A 310 2.79 -4.58 -14.07
N SER A 311 2.80 -4.41 -12.75
CA SER A 311 3.98 -4.22 -11.92
C SER A 311 4.92 -5.43 -11.94
N TYR A 312 6.22 -5.18 -11.84
CA TYR A 312 7.24 -6.21 -11.58
C TYR A 312 7.28 -6.60 -10.09
N TYR A 313 6.98 -5.64 -9.23
CA TYR A 313 6.93 -5.82 -7.78
C TYR A 313 5.84 -4.96 -7.15
N GLU A 314 5.09 -5.56 -6.27
CA GLU A 314 4.16 -4.93 -5.33
C GLU A 314 4.31 -5.60 -3.96
N SER A 315 4.22 -4.83 -2.89
CA SER A 315 4.04 -5.41 -1.56
C SER A 315 2.58 -5.85 -1.38
N PHE A 316 1.64 -4.97 -1.70
CA PHE A 316 0.21 -5.27 -1.61
C PHE A 316 -0.55 -4.90 -2.89
N GLY A 317 -0.59 -3.60 -3.26
CA GLY A 317 -1.31 -3.09 -4.43
C GLY A 317 -2.65 -2.45 -4.07
N LEU A 318 -2.63 -1.35 -3.30
CA LEU A 318 -3.84 -0.62 -2.85
C LEU A 318 -4.75 -0.21 -4.00
N VAL A 319 -4.17 0.20 -5.15
CA VAL A 319 -4.93 0.62 -6.34
C VAL A 319 -5.88 -0.46 -6.85
N ALA A 320 -5.53 -1.74 -6.67
CA ALA A 320 -6.42 -2.85 -7.01
C ALA A 320 -7.64 -2.87 -6.07
N LEU A 321 -7.44 -2.72 -4.76
CA LEU A 321 -8.57 -2.63 -3.82
C LEU A 321 -9.46 -1.42 -4.10
N GLU A 322 -8.86 -0.26 -4.41
CA GLU A 322 -9.57 0.98 -4.75
C GLU A 322 -10.44 0.80 -5.99
N SER A 323 -9.89 0.19 -7.05
CA SER A 323 -10.61 -0.13 -8.30
C SER A 323 -11.78 -1.08 -8.04
N LEU A 324 -11.51 -2.19 -7.34
CA LEU A 324 -12.54 -3.17 -7.00
C LEU A 324 -13.63 -2.58 -6.10
N ALA A 325 -13.26 -1.69 -5.17
CA ALA A 325 -14.22 -0.97 -4.32
C ALA A 325 -15.12 -0.03 -5.12
N CYS A 326 -14.62 0.52 -6.24
CA CYS A 326 -15.41 1.29 -7.20
C CYS A 326 -16.21 0.41 -8.20
N GLY A 327 -16.12 -0.92 -8.08
CA GLY A 327 -16.85 -1.87 -8.94
C GLY A 327 -16.16 -2.16 -10.28
N THR A 328 -14.90 -1.79 -10.45
CA THR A 328 -14.13 -1.96 -11.69
C THR A 328 -13.17 -3.13 -11.56
N PRO A 329 -13.23 -4.12 -12.46
CA PRO A 329 -12.38 -5.30 -12.44
C PRO A 329 -10.90 -4.94 -12.69
N VAL A 330 -10.00 -5.86 -12.27
CA VAL A 330 -8.56 -5.65 -12.32
C VAL A 330 -7.88 -6.77 -13.10
N VAL A 331 -6.94 -6.41 -13.97
CA VAL A 331 -5.95 -7.33 -14.54
C VAL A 331 -4.59 -6.99 -13.94
N ALA A 332 -3.94 -7.98 -13.36
CA ALA A 332 -2.65 -7.78 -12.70
C ALA A 332 -1.67 -8.90 -13.00
N THR A 333 -0.39 -8.57 -12.97
CA THR A 333 0.68 -9.57 -12.88
C THR A 333 0.65 -10.28 -11.53
N ASP A 334 1.26 -11.46 -11.44
CA ASP A 334 1.35 -12.27 -10.21
C ASP A 334 2.32 -11.65 -9.21
N VAL A 335 1.95 -10.53 -8.59
CA VAL A 335 2.76 -9.79 -7.61
C VAL A 335 1.97 -9.44 -6.36
N GLY A 336 2.67 -9.29 -5.24
CA GLY A 336 2.10 -8.83 -3.97
C GLY A 336 0.86 -9.62 -3.55
N ALA A 337 -0.22 -8.92 -3.28
CA ALA A 337 -1.49 -9.50 -2.86
C ALA A 337 -2.40 -9.92 -4.02
N MET A 338 -2.02 -9.67 -5.28
CA MET A 338 -2.92 -9.89 -6.44
C MET A 338 -3.53 -11.29 -6.47
N PRO A 339 -2.79 -12.40 -6.28
CA PRO A 339 -3.39 -13.74 -6.28
C PRO A 339 -4.37 -14.00 -5.13
N SER A 340 -4.27 -13.25 -4.04
CA SER A 340 -5.18 -13.40 -2.89
C SER A 340 -6.40 -12.48 -2.97
N ILE A 341 -6.33 -11.42 -3.76
CA ILE A 341 -7.40 -10.43 -3.96
C ILE A 341 -8.25 -10.79 -5.18
N LEU A 342 -7.60 -11.14 -6.30
CA LEU A 342 -8.27 -11.38 -7.56
C LEU A 342 -8.80 -12.82 -7.66
N ARG A 343 -9.99 -12.93 -8.22
CA ARG A 343 -10.67 -14.19 -8.55
C ARG A 343 -11.10 -14.12 -10.00
N GLU A 344 -10.56 -15.02 -10.82
CA GLU A 344 -10.86 -15.10 -12.25
C GLU A 344 -12.37 -15.22 -12.50
N GLY A 345 -12.87 -14.44 -13.46
CA GLY A 345 -14.29 -14.41 -13.80
C GLY A 345 -15.21 -13.75 -12.76
N VAL A 346 -14.69 -13.28 -11.63
CA VAL A 346 -15.48 -12.65 -10.55
C VAL A 346 -15.16 -11.16 -10.42
N ASN A 347 -13.87 -10.83 -10.28
CA ASN A 347 -13.42 -9.45 -10.05
C ASN A 347 -12.16 -9.07 -10.85
N GLY A 348 -11.63 -9.99 -11.66
CA GLY A 348 -10.45 -9.70 -12.48
C GLY A 348 -9.71 -10.93 -12.93
N TRP A 349 -8.46 -10.72 -13.30
CA TRP A 349 -7.56 -11.74 -13.84
C TRP A 349 -6.13 -11.56 -13.34
N VAL A 350 -5.48 -12.65 -12.93
CA VAL A 350 -4.05 -12.67 -12.61
C VAL A 350 -3.30 -13.27 -13.80
N VAL A 351 -2.30 -12.54 -14.27
CA VAL A 351 -1.43 -12.98 -15.37
C VAL A 351 -0.16 -13.56 -14.77
N SER A 352 0.00 -14.88 -14.87
CA SER A 352 1.14 -15.60 -14.28
C SER A 352 2.46 -15.27 -14.98
N GLU A 353 2.42 -15.11 -16.30
CA GLU A 353 3.54 -14.65 -17.11
C GLU A 353 3.41 -13.15 -17.36
N GLY A 354 4.39 -12.39 -16.88
CA GLY A 354 4.34 -10.93 -16.99
C GLY A 354 4.70 -10.38 -18.37
N SER A 355 4.49 -11.12 -19.47
CA SER A 355 4.73 -10.65 -20.83
C SER A 355 3.65 -9.67 -21.30
N PRO A 356 3.96 -8.75 -22.24
CA PRO A 356 2.97 -7.89 -22.85
C PRO A 356 1.82 -8.66 -23.50
N LEU A 357 2.09 -9.81 -24.14
CA LEU A 357 1.08 -10.65 -24.77
C LEU A 357 0.10 -11.24 -23.74
N ALA A 358 0.62 -11.78 -22.65
CA ALA A 358 -0.21 -12.33 -21.58
C ALA A 358 -1.07 -11.26 -20.90
N LEU A 359 -0.53 -10.05 -20.71
CA LEU A 359 -1.30 -8.90 -20.23
C LEU A 359 -2.41 -8.51 -21.21
N ALA A 360 -2.12 -8.42 -22.52
CA ALA A 360 -3.12 -8.12 -23.54
C ALA A 360 -4.25 -9.14 -23.51
N GLN A 361 -3.93 -10.43 -23.49
CA GLN A 361 -4.92 -11.51 -23.37
C GLN A 361 -5.78 -11.40 -22.11
N GLY A 362 -5.19 -11.05 -20.96
CA GLY A 362 -5.93 -10.81 -19.73
C GLY A 362 -6.88 -9.61 -19.85
N ILE A 363 -6.42 -8.53 -20.46
CA ILE A 363 -7.24 -7.33 -20.71
C ILE A 363 -8.39 -7.66 -21.66
N ASP A 364 -8.13 -8.32 -22.80
CA ASP A 364 -9.15 -8.71 -23.78
C ASP A 364 -10.21 -9.62 -23.16
N ARG A 365 -9.82 -10.56 -22.29
CA ARG A 365 -10.75 -11.42 -21.55
C ARG A 365 -11.71 -10.60 -20.67
N VAL A 366 -11.20 -9.63 -19.95
CA VAL A 366 -12.03 -8.77 -19.09
C VAL A 366 -12.94 -7.88 -19.94
N LEU A 367 -12.41 -7.25 -20.99
CA LEU A 367 -13.18 -6.40 -21.89
C LEU A 367 -14.27 -7.18 -22.65
N GLY A 368 -13.95 -8.37 -23.16
CA GLY A 368 -14.90 -9.24 -23.87
C GLY A 368 -15.96 -9.86 -22.96
N SER A 369 -15.67 -9.96 -21.67
CA SER A 369 -16.56 -10.53 -20.65
C SER A 369 -17.23 -9.49 -19.76
N ALA A 370 -17.30 -8.24 -20.18
CA ALA A 370 -17.76 -7.11 -19.36
C ALA A 370 -19.15 -7.32 -18.71
N ARG A 371 -20.01 -8.16 -19.32
CA ARG A 371 -21.33 -8.52 -18.76
C ARG A 371 -21.24 -9.44 -17.53
N LEU A 372 -20.13 -10.13 -17.32
CA LEU A 372 -19.91 -11.03 -16.19
C LEU A 372 -19.47 -10.25 -14.93
N PHE A 373 -18.89 -9.08 -15.11
CA PHE A 373 -18.40 -8.25 -14.01
C PHE A 373 -19.49 -7.28 -13.53
N SER A 374 -20.42 -7.80 -12.71
CA SER A 374 -21.34 -6.91 -11.99
C SER A 374 -20.55 -6.05 -10.99
N GLY A 375 -20.71 -4.73 -11.06
CA GLY A 375 -20.03 -3.81 -10.15
C GLY A 375 -20.28 -4.12 -8.66
N GLU A 376 -21.46 -4.66 -8.33
CA GLU A 376 -21.80 -5.09 -6.97
C GLU A 376 -20.99 -6.33 -6.54
N ILE A 377 -20.86 -7.32 -7.42
CA ILE A 377 -20.07 -8.53 -7.17
C ILE A 377 -18.60 -8.17 -7.02
N VAL A 378 -18.08 -7.33 -7.94
CA VAL A 378 -16.70 -6.85 -7.90
C VAL A 378 -16.43 -6.14 -6.58
N ARG A 379 -17.26 -5.17 -6.19
CA ARG A 379 -17.15 -4.47 -4.90
C ARG A 379 -17.31 -5.41 -3.71
N GLY A 380 -18.25 -6.33 -3.76
CA GLY A 380 -18.51 -7.31 -2.70
C GLY A 380 -17.26 -8.12 -2.33
N SER A 381 -16.37 -8.37 -3.31
CA SER A 381 -15.15 -9.14 -3.11
C SER A 381 -14.13 -8.49 -2.17
N VAL A 382 -14.21 -7.16 -1.97
CA VAL A 382 -13.22 -6.40 -1.17
C VAL A 382 -13.79 -5.81 0.13
N LEU A 383 -15.04 -6.02 0.47
CA LEU A 383 -15.64 -5.49 1.71
C LEU A 383 -14.91 -5.93 2.98
N ARG A 384 -14.31 -7.12 2.95
CA ARG A 384 -13.47 -7.64 4.05
C ARG A 384 -12.21 -6.84 4.31
N PHE A 385 -11.74 -6.05 3.33
CA PHE A 385 -10.57 -5.18 3.43
C PHE A 385 -10.92 -3.76 3.91
N ALA A 386 -12.13 -3.51 4.40
CA ALA A 386 -12.45 -2.23 5.03
C ALA A 386 -11.49 -1.93 6.18
N TRP A 387 -11.04 -0.69 6.32
CA TRP A 387 -10.09 -0.29 7.36
C TRP A 387 -10.54 -0.67 8.78
N LYS A 388 -11.84 -0.67 9.04
CA LYS A 388 -12.38 -1.16 10.32
C LYS A 388 -12.00 -2.61 10.64
N HIS A 389 -11.90 -3.49 9.66
CA HIS A 389 -11.50 -4.88 9.87
C HIS A 389 -9.98 -5.00 10.01
N VAL A 390 -9.24 -4.25 9.18
CA VAL A 390 -7.77 -4.21 9.23
C VAL A 390 -7.29 -3.69 10.58
N ALA A 391 -7.83 -2.55 11.03
CA ALA A 391 -7.45 -2.00 12.34
C ALA A 391 -7.81 -2.92 13.50
N ALA A 392 -8.90 -3.70 13.41
CA ALA A 392 -9.22 -4.72 14.41
C ALA A 392 -8.11 -5.78 14.46
N ALA A 393 -7.68 -6.29 13.31
CA ALA A 393 -6.60 -7.28 13.23
C ALA A 393 -5.26 -6.71 13.73
N VAL A 394 -4.95 -5.45 13.43
CA VAL A 394 -3.74 -4.77 13.97
C VAL A 394 -3.81 -4.65 15.49
N ILE A 395 -4.99 -4.29 16.06
CA ILE A 395 -5.19 -4.23 17.52
C ILE A 395 -5.02 -5.60 18.16
N ASP A 396 -5.47 -6.67 17.51
CA ASP A 396 -5.26 -8.04 18.01
C ASP A 396 -3.75 -8.36 18.09
N GLU A 397 -2.95 -7.94 17.11
CA GLU A 397 -1.49 -8.06 17.13
C GLU A 397 -0.85 -7.22 18.25
N TYR A 398 -1.33 -6.01 18.52
CA TYR A 398 -0.90 -5.19 19.66
C TYR A 398 -1.21 -5.91 21.00
N ASN A 399 -2.40 -6.47 21.13
CA ASN A 399 -2.81 -7.18 22.35
C ASN A 399 -1.96 -8.44 22.60
N ILE A 400 -1.55 -9.16 21.55
CA ILE A 400 -0.63 -10.31 21.66
C ILE A 400 0.69 -9.86 22.29
N LEU A 401 1.27 -8.75 21.83
CA LEU A 401 2.52 -8.21 22.35
C LEU A 401 2.41 -7.75 23.79
N LEU A 402 1.37 -6.97 24.11
CA LEU A 402 1.17 -6.41 25.44
C LEU A 402 0.94 -7.50 26.49
N ARG A 403 0.23 -8.60 26.14
CA ARG A 403 0.06 -9.75 27.03
C ARG A 403 1.36 -10.48 27.28
N ARG A 404 2.18 -10.73 26.23
CA ARG A 404 3.48 -11.39 26.38
C ARG A 404 4.40 -10.64 27.35
N ARG A 405 4.42 -9.31 27.32
CA ARG A 405 5.21 -8.49 28.25
C ARG A 405 4.67 -8.51 29.67
N ARG A 406 3.35 -8.68 29.87
CA ARG A 406 2.75 -8.81 31.23
C ARG A 406 2.96 -10.19 31.84
N GLY A 407 3.53 -11.15 31.11
CA GLY A 407 3.71 -12.52 31.61
C GLY A 407 2.44 -13.37 31.60
N ASP A 408 1.36 -12.89 30.97
CA ASP A 408 0.11 -13.62 30.81
C ASP A 408 0.29 -14.71 29.71
N SER A 409 0.99 -15.78 30.09
CA SER A 409 1.17 -16.95 29.24
C SER A 409 -0.03 -17.88 29.36
N ASP A 410 -1.16 -17.55 28.72
CA ASP A 410 -2.21 -18.54 28.50
C ASP A 410 -2.77 -18.47 27.08
N SER A 411 -2.79 -19.68 26.46
CA SER A 411 -3.45 -20.03 25.20
C SER A 411 -2.89 -19.41 23.91
N LEU A 412 -1.71 -19.84 23.49
CA LEU A 412 -1.31 -19.90 22.09
C LEU A 412 -2.05 -21.05 21.40
N GLY A 413 -3.31 -20.88 21.11
CA GLY A 413 -4.06 -21.85 20.32
C GLY A 413 -5.43 -21.31 19.99
N THR A 414 -5.66 -20.94 18.74
CA THR A 414 -7.01 -20.83 18.14
C THR A 414 -7.38 -19.52 17.45
N VAL A 415 -6.60 -18.44 17.46
CA VAL A 415 -7.05 -17.20 16.80
C VAL A 415 -6.54 -17.05 15.36
N ALA A 416 -5.44 -17.69 14.99
CA ALA A 416 -4.91 -17.63 13.60
C ALA A 416 -5.71 -18.46 12.57
N ALA A 417 -6.57 -19.38 13.03
CA ALA A 417 -7.34 -20.28 12.14
C ALA A 417 -8.70 -19.73 11.68
N LEU A 418 -9.25 -18.73 12.35
CA LEU A 418 -10.61 -18.23 12.07
C LEU A 418 -10.69 -17.17 10.96
N ALA A 419 -9.58 -16.54 10.60
CA ALA A 419 -9.56 -15.56 9.48
C ALA A 419 -9.38 -16.20 8.09
N LEU A 420 -9.00 -17.47 8.02
CA LEU A 420 -8.73 -18.20 6.77
C LEU A 420 -9.70 -19.36 6.48
N GLY A 421 -10.60 -19.67 7.40
CA GLY A 421 -11.48 -20.86 7.36
C GLY A 421 -12.63 -20.82 6.35
N ALA A 422 -12.87 -19.73 5.62
CA ALA A 422 -13.99 -19.62 4.69
C ALA A 422 -13.65 -19.96 3.22
N CYS A 423 -12.45 -20.45 2.91
CA CYS A 423 -12.02 -20.71 1.53
C CYS A 423 -11.82 -22.22 1.19
N ALA A 424 -12.01 -23.14 2.13
CA ALA A 424 -11.71 -24.58 1.92
C ALA A 424 -12.93 -25.51 1.77
N SER A 425 -14.17 -25.02 1.77
CA SER A 425 -15.35 -25.89 1.76
C SER A 425 -16.22 -25.87 0.48
N ALA A 426 -15.61 -25.57 -0.69
CA ALA A 426 -16.35 -25.57 -1.96
C ALA A 426 -15.80 -26.54 -3.03
N SER A 427 -14.99 -27.53 -2.66
CA SER A 427 -14.46 -28.51 -3.64
C SER A 427 -14.64 -29.98 -3.24
N ALA A 428 -15.65 -30.31 -2.44
CA ALA A 428 -16.02 -31.70 -2.19
C ALA A 428 -17.52 -31.89 -2.42
N GLY A 429 -17.91 -32.23 -3.65
CA GLY A 429 -19.27 -32.65 -3.91
C GLY A 429 -19.67 -32.49 -5.38
N ARG A 430 -19.13 -33.32 -6.26
CA ARG A 430 -19.85 -33.97 -7.36
C ARG A 430 -18.96 -35.09 -7.91
N GLY A 431 -19.32 -36.33 -7.54
CA GLY A 431 -18.94 -37.50 -8.24
C GLY A 431 -19.73 -37.63 -9.56
#